data_dbb9a6b87fca8929a7fceb43502ef443
#
_entry.id   dbb9a6b87fca8929a7fceb43502ef443
#
_cell.length_a   1.000
_cell.length_b   1.000
_cell.length_c   1.000
_cell.angle_alpha   90.00
_cell.angle_beta   90.00
_cell.angle_gamma   90.00
#
_symmetry.space_group_name_H-M   'P 1'
#
loop_
_entity.id
_entity.type
_entity.pdbx_description
1 polymer ?
#
loop_
_entity_poly.entity_id
_entity_poly.type
_entity_poly.pdbx_seq_one_letter_code
_entity_poly.pdbx_strand_id
1 'polypeptide(L)'
;MPELEVKGLDRSEWGSSIVRVHQSYRSGVGRYGVARIINTADRSKSCDAVLLGHDDHTAIYMAFDSRQSLGVKKNEPLNFEIKELGAFGKVCWYLRTPDPRIYIPAWLAVWSVGLGAIGIVLGVISLFE
;
A
#
# COMPACT_ATOMS: atom_id res chain seq x y z
N MET A 1 4.60 13.37 -16.59
CA MET A 1 4.20 12.11 -15.95
C MET A 1 5.21 11.05 -16.31
N PRO A 2 5.75 10.30 -15.34
CA PRO A 2 6.73 9.27 -15.66
C PRO A 2 6.07 8.12 -16.43
N GLU A 3 6.76 7.64 -17.44
CA GLU A 3 6.41 6.43 -18.17
C GLU A 3 7.52 5.41 -17.96
N LEU A 4 7.17 4.28 -17.36
CA LEU A 4 8.11 3.21 -17.06
C LEU A 4 7.58 1.88 -17.59
N GLU A 5 8.51 0.99 -17.97
CA GLU A 5 8.16 -0.36 -18.36
C GLU A 5 7.78 -1.17 -17.12
N VAL A 6 6.66 -1.89 -17.19
CA VAL A 6 6.18 -2.74 -16.10
C VAL A 6 6.90 -4.08 -16.12
N LYS A 7 7.49 -4.47 -14.99
CA LYS A 7 8.16 -5.76 -14.81
C LYS A 7 7.63 -6.49 -13.58
N GLY A 8 7.84 -7.81 -13.52
CA GLY A 8 7.45 -8.63 -12.38
C GLY A 8 8.41 -8.54 -11.21
N LEU A 9 7.90 -8.76 -10.00
CA LEU A 9 8.72 -8.87 -8.79
C LEU A 9 9.48 -10.21 -8.75
N ASP A 10 10.54 -10.27 -7.93
CA ASP A 10 11.21 -11.52 -7.60
C ASP A 10 10.25 -12.51 -6.92
N ARG A 11 10.55 -13.81 -7.03
CA ARG A 11 9.72 -14.86 -6.41
C ARG A 11 9.51 -14.68 -4.92
N SER A 12 10.52 -14.19 -4.21
CA SER A 12 10.44 -13.92 -2.77
C SER A 12 9.41 -12.86 -2.40
N GLU A 13 9.01 -12.03 -3.36
CA GLU A 13 8.07 -10.93 -3.16
C GLU A 13 6.69 -11.21 -3.77
N TRP A 14 6.48 -12.37 -4.38
CA TRP A 14 5.19 -12.75 -4.92
C TRP A 14 4.13 -12.84 -3.82
N GLY A 15 2.94 -12.34 -4.10
CA GLY A 15 1.87 -12.28 -3.13
C GLY A 15 1.97 -11.13 -2.12
N SER A 16 3.01 -10.32 -2.20
CA SER A 16 3.16 -9.11 -1.38
C SER A 16 2.56 -7.89 -2.07
N SER A 17 2.02 -6.96 -1.29
CA SER A 17 1.52 -5.67 -1.79
C SER A 17 2.67 -4.66 -1.89
N ILE A 18 3.70 -5.01 -2.65
CA ILE A 18 4.93 -4.21 -2.80
C ILE A 18 5.06 -3.77 -4.25
N VAL A 19 5.41 -2.50 -4.43
CA VAL A 19 5.82 -1.93 -5.73
C VAL A 19 7.22 -1.35 -5.57
N ARG A 20 8.15 -1.77 -6.42
CA ARG A 20 9.51 -1.25 -6.45
C ARG A 20 9.66 -0.25 -7.58
N VAL A 21 10.04 0.96 -7.24
CA VAL A 21 10.26 2.04 -8.20
C VAL A 21 11.45 2.88 -7.75
N HIS A 22 12.18 3.44 -8.71
CA HIS A 22 13.33 4.30 -8.40
C HIS A 22 12.88 5.51 -7.57
N GLN A 23 13.74 5.93 -6.66
CA GLN A 23 13.49 7.01 -5.70
C GLN A 23 13.00 8.30 -6.37
N SER A 24 13.50 8.64 -7.56
CA SER A 24 13.12 9.86 -8.28
C SER A 24 11.64 9.91 -8.68
N TYR A 25 10.96 8.77 -8.74
CA TYR A 25 9.55 8.68 -9.15
C TYR A 25 8.58 8.51 -7.99
N ARG A 26 9.04 8.49 -6.75
CA ARG A 26 8.18 8.23 -5.58
C ARG A 26 7.45 9.45 -5.04
N SER A 27 7.56 10.59 -5.69
CA SER A 27 6.85 11.83 -5.32
C SER A 27 7.01 12.23 -3.84
N GLY A 28 8.20 12.01 -3.27
CA GLY A 28 8.48 12.31 -1.86
C GLY A 28 8.01 11.26 -0.87
N VAL A 29 7.37 10.18 -1.31
CA VAL A 29 7.01 9.06 -0.42
C VAL A 29 8.28 8.32 0.00
N GLY A 30 8.47 8.16 1.31
CA GLY A 30 9.62 7.47 1.85
C GLY A 30 9.59 5.96 1.61
N ARG A 31 10.73 5.33 1.83
CA ARG A 31 10.83 3.86 1.78
C ARG A 31 9.84 3.23 2.77
N TYR A 32 9.16 2.16 2.38
CA TYR A 32 8.06 1.53 3.12
C TYR A 32 6.82 2.41 3.32
N GLY A 33 6.75 3.57 2.68
CA GLY A 33 5.52 4.37 2.66
C GLY A 33 4.43 3.67 1.86
N VAL A 34 3.18 3.79 2.32
CA VAL A 34 2.02 3.31 1.59
C VAL A 34 1.52 4.41 0.68
N ALA A 35 1.33 4.11 -0.59
CA ALA A 35 0.87 5.07 -1.56
C ALA A 35 -0.11 4.46 -2.55
N ARG A 36 -0.92 5.32 -3.16
CA ARG A 36 -1.80 4.95 -4.26
C ARG A 36 -1.12 5.24 -5.58
N ILE A 37 -1.07 4.23 -6.43
CA ILE A 37 -0.55 4.35 -7.80
C ILE A 37 -1.75 4.38 -8.74
N ILE A 38 -1.85 5.44 -9.53
CA ILE A 38 -2.98 5.68 -10.43
C ILE A 38 -2.50 5.59 -11.87
N ASN A 39 -3.18 4.80 -12.68
CA ASN A 39 -2.93 4.78 -14.12
C ASN A 39 -3.48 6.07 -14.74
N THR A 40 -2.60 6.93 -15.26
CA THR A 40 -3.03 8.22 -15.81
C THR A 40 -3.74 8.12 -17.16
N ALA A 41 -3.57 7.02 -17.88
CA ALA A 41 -4.33 6.72 -19.09
C ALA A 41 -5.76 6.29 -18.79
N ASP A 42 -5.99 5.66 -17.64
CA ASP A 42 -7.30 5.26 -17.15
C ASP A 42 -7.34 5.42 -15.62
N ARG A 43 -7.81 6.59 -15.18
CA ARG A 43 -7.84 6.95 -13.76
C ARG A 43 -8.80 6.14 -12.91
N SER A 44 -9.66 5.34 -13.52
CA SER A 44 -10.49 4.37 -12.79
C SER A 44 -9.69 3.18 -12.28
N LYS A 45 -8.47 3.00 -12.78
CA LYS A 45 -7.57 1.90 -12.40
C LYS A 45 -6.45 2.43 -11.51
N SER A 46 -6.38 1.89 -10.31
CA SER A 46 -5.38 2.26 -9.31
C SER A 46 -5.07 1.08 -8.40
N CYS A 47 -3.95 1.13 -7.71
CA CYS A 47 -3.64 0.18 -6.64
C CYS A 47 -2.96 0.89 -5.47
N ASP A 48 -3.16 0.37 -4.27
CA ASP A 48 -2.46 0.81 -3.07
C ASP A 48 -1.37 -0.20 -2.73
N ALA A 49 -0.17 0.28 -2.48
CA ALA A 49 0.97 -0.60 -2.22
C ALA A 49 2.01 0.07 -1.34
N VAL A 50 2.86 -0.76 -0.73
CA VAL A 50 4.06 -0.31 -0.04
C VAL A 50 5.13 -0.04 -1.09
N LEU A 51 5.73 1.15 -1.05
CA LEU A 51 6.79 1.53 -1.99
C LEU A 51 8.16 1.15 -1.46
N LEU A 52 8.92 0.47 -2.28
CA LEU A 52 10.34 0.18 -2.05
C LEU A 52 11.19 0.73 -3.17
N GLY A 53 12.48 0.97 -2.88
CA GLY A 53 13.42 1.45 -3.86
C GLY A 53 13.90 0.38 -4.83
N HIS A 54 14.35 0.82 -6.00
CA HIS A 54 15.03 0.00 -7.01
C HIS A 54 16.04 0.85 -7.75
N ASP A 55 17.11 0.24 -8.23
CA ASP A 55 18.20 0.95 -8.94
C ASP A 55 17.87 1.22 -10.40
N ASP A 56 16.88 0.57 -10.97
CA ASP A 56 16.48 0.73 -12.37
C ASP A 56 15.56 1.94 -12.55
N HIS A 57 16.04 2.93 -13.31
CA HIS A 57 15.27 4.14 -13.62
C HIS A 57 14.23 3.94 -14.73
N THR A 58 14.27 2.83 -15.45
CA THR A 58 13.47 2.61 -16.66
C THR A 58 12.28 1.72 -16.45
N ALA A 59 12.16 1.12 -15.26
CA ALA A 59 11.13 0.14 -14.97
C ALA A 59 10.49 0.33 -13.60
N ILE A 60 9.25 -0.10 -13.50
CA ILE A 60 8.50 -0.24 -12.24
C ILE A 60 8.19 -1.72 -12.05
N TYR A 61 8.50 -2.25 -10.86
CA TYR A 61 8.34 -3.66 -10.53
C TYR A 61 7.13 -3.85 -9.63
N MET A 62 6.20 -4.69 -10.05
CA MET A 62 4.99 -4.95 -9.27
C MET A 62 4.50 -6.38 -9.47
N ALA A 63 3.73 -6.88 -8.48
CA ALA A 63 3.12 -8.20 -8.52
C ALA A 63 1.98 -8.27 -9.56
N PHE A 64 1.57 -9.48 -9.92
CA PHE A 64 0.49 -9.72 -10.87
C PHE A 64 -0.81 -9.01 -10.47
N ASP A 65 -1.18 -9.07 -9.19
CA ASP A 65 -2.42 -8.44 -8.69
C ASP A 65 -2.40 -6.93 -8.87
N SER A 66 -1.26 -6.28 -8.60
CA SER A 66 -1.08 -4.84 -8.83
C SER A 66 -1.16 -4.49 -10.30
N ARG A 67 -0.54 -5.30 -11.17
CA ARG A 67 -0.63 -5.11 -12.63
C ARG A 67 -2.07 -5.23 -13.13
N GLN A 68 -2.80 -6.20 -12.63
CA GLN A 68 -4.20 -6.40 -12.97
C GLN A 68 -5.06 -5.21 -12.53
N SER A 69 -4.85 -4.72 -11.32
CA SER A 69 -5.55 -3.54 -10.79
C SER A 69 -5.30 -2.28 -11.61
N LEU A 70 -4.09 -2.13 -12.15
CA LEU A 70 -3.73 -1.00 -13.01
C LEU A 70 -4.08 -1.22 -14.48
N GLY A 71 -4.51 -2.42 -14.86
CA GLY A 71 -4.88 -2.75 -16.23
C GLY A 71 -3.71 -2.86 -17.19
N VAL A 72 -2.52 -3.20 -16.70
CA VAL A 72 -1.30 -3.34 -17.51
C VAL A 72 -0.75 -4.75 -17.43
N LYS A 73 -0.01 -5.14 -18.46
CA LYS A 73 0.67 -6.43 -18.54
C LYS A 73 2.17 -6.25 -18.37
N LYS A 74 2.86 -7.34 -18.05
CA LYS A 74 4.31 -7.37 -17.98
C LYS A 74 4.92 -6.92 -19.32
N ASN A 75 5.96 -6.08 -19.26
CA ASN A 75 6.66 -5.49 -20.41
C ASN A 75 5.86 -4.44 -21.18
N GLU A 76 4.74 -3.95 -20.66
CA GLU A 76 4.03 -2.81 -21.22
C GLU A 76 4.44 -1.50 -20.53
N PRO A 77 4.43 -0.36 -21.25
CA PRO A 77 4.68 0.94 -20.64
C PRO A 77 3.48 1.36 -19.78
N LEU A 78 3.77 2.03 -18.66
CA LEU A 78 2.75 2.56 -17.75
C LEU A 78 3.06 4.03 -17.45
N ASN A 79 2.12 4.89 -17.77
CA ASN A 79 2.09 6.26 -17.25
C ASN A 79 1.32 6.26 -15.92
N PHE A 80 1.94 6.75 -14.86
CA PHE A 80 1.35 6.65 -13.53
C PHE A 80 1.57 7.92 -12.71
N GLU A 81 0.70 8.10 -11.71
CA GLU A 81 0.83 9.11 -10.68
C GLU A 81 0.87 8.40 -9.32
N ILE A 82 1.76 8.84 -8.44
CA ILE A 82 1.86 8.31 -7.08
C ILE A 82 1.33 9.36 -6.11
N LYS A 83 0.35 8.96 -5.29
CA LYS A 83 -0.19 9.79 -4.20
C LYS A 83 0.07 9.12 -2.86
N GLU A 84 0.66 9.85 -1.93
CA GLU A 84 0.79 9.39 -0.55
C GLU A 84 -0.59 9.33 0.10
N LEU A 85 -0.91 8.22 0.76
CA LEU A 85 -2.14 8.07 1.53
C LEU A 85 -2.03 8.84 2.85
N GLY A 86 -3.10 9.52 3.26
CA GLY A 86 -3.21 10.11 4.58
C GLY A 86 -3.26 9.04 5.68
N ALA A 87 -3.14 9.45 6.96
CA ALA A 87 -3.13 8.51 8.08
C ALA A 87 -4.35 7.59 8.11
N PHE A 88 -5.54 8.12 7.86
CA PHE A 88 -6.77 7.32 7.79
C PHE A 88 -6.75 6.34 6.60
N GLY A 89 -6.29 6.78 5.44
CA GLY A 89 -6.15 5.92 4.27
C GLY A 89 -5.18 4.78 4.51
N LYS A 90 -4.06 5.03 5.20
CA LYS A 90 -3.09 3.98 5.58
C LYS A 90 -3.71 2.95 6.51
N VAL A 91 -4.45 3.37 7.53
CA VAL A 91 -5.15 2.45 8.44
C VAL A 91 -6.15 1.59 7.68
N CYS A 92 -6.96 2.17 6.81
CA CYS A 92 -7.89 1.42 5.97
C CYS A 92 -7.18 0.41 5.08
N TRP A 93 -6.04 0.78 4.50
CA TRP A 93 -5.26 -0.13 3.67
C TRP A 93 -4.74 -1.32 4.47
N TYR A 94 -4.17 -1.10 5.67
CA TYR A 94 -3.70 -2.18 6.53
C TYR A 94 -4.80 -3.18 6.91
N LEU A 95 -6.03 -2.70 7.07
CA LEU A 95 -7.17 -3.55 7.42
C LEU A 95 -7.77 -4.29 6.21
N ARG A 96 -7.57 -3.78 5.01
CA ARG A 96 -8.17 -4.32 3.78
C ARG A 96 -7.21 -5.11 2.91
N THR A 97 -5.91 -5.01 3.16
CA THR A 97 -4.93 -5.72 2.34
C THR A 97 -5.13 -7.25 2.42
N PRO A 98 -5.03 -7.99 1.32
CA PRO A 98 -5.12 -9.45 1.34
C PRO A 98 -3.86 -10.13 1.91
N ASP A 99 -2.78 -9.38 2.17
CA ASP A 99 -1.55 -9.93 2.73
C ASP A 99 -1.72 -10.25 4.21
N PRO A 100 -1.75 -11.53 4.63
CA PRO A 100 -1.99 -11.90 6.03
C PRO A 100 -0.89 -11.44 6.98
N ARG A 101 0.31 -11.18 6.49
CA ARG A 101 1.41 -10.64 7.31
C ARG A 101 1.14 -9.22 7.79
N ILE A 102 0.28 -8.48 7.10
CA ILE A 102 -0.09 -7.10 7.41
C ILE A 102 -1.47 -7.07 8.08
N TYR A 103 -2.44 -7.75 7.50
CA TYR A 103 -3.83 -7.69 7.89
C TYR A 103 -4.09 -8.30 9.28
N ILE A 104 -3.47 -9.43 9.64
CA ILE A 104 -3.67 -10.08 10.95
C ILE A 104 -3.16 -9.19 12.10
N PRO A 105 -1.90 -8.69 12.11
CA PRO A 105 -1.46 -7.77 13.16
C PRO A 105 -2.27 -6.48 13.24
N ALA A 106 -2.71 -5.93 12.10
CA ALA A 106 -3.53 -4.72 12.08
C ALA A 106 -4.87 -4.91 12.78
N TRP A 107 -5.57 -6.01 12.54
CA TRP A 107 -6.82 -6.33 13.22
C TRP A 107 -6.63 -6.58 14.71
N LEU A 108 -5.56 -7.26 15.12
CA LEU A 108 -5.23 -7.45 16.54
C LEU A 108 -4.99 -6.11 17.23
N ALA A 109 -4.33 -5.17 16.58
CA ALA A 109 -4.12 -3.83 17.13
C ALA A 109 -5.45 -3.07 17.31
N VAL A 110 -6.36 -3.15 16.35
CA VAL A 110 -7.69 -2.53 16.44
C VAL A 110 -8.49 -3.11 17.61
N TRP A 111 -8.51 -4.44 17.76
CA TRP A 111 -9.17 -5.09 18.89
C TRP A 111 -8.57 -4.68 20.22
N SER A 112 -7.24 -4.59 20.33
CA SER A 112 -6.55 -4.15 21.55
C SER A 112 -6.93 -2.72 21.95
N VAL A 113 -6.97 -1.81 21.00
CA VAL A 113 -7.41 -0.42 21.24
C VAL A 113 -8.87 -0.39 21.68
N GLY A 114 -9.75 -1.16 21.02
CA GLY A 114 -11.17 -1.24 21.37
C GLY A 114 -11.39 -1.75 22.80
N LEU A 115 -10.72 -2.83 23.19
CA LEU A 115 -10.80 -3.38 24.54
C LEU A 115 -10.23 -2.41 25.59
N GLY A 116 -9.14 -1.72 25.29
CA GLY A 116 -8.57 -0.71 26.15
C GLY A 116 -9.52 0.46 26.39
N ALA A 117 -10.19 0.93 25.35
CA ALA A 117 -11.20 1.99 25.46
C ALA A 117 -12.38 1.58 26.34
N ILE A 118 -12.89 0.36 26.18
CA ILE A 118 -13.96 -0.21 27.02
C ILE A 118 -13.48 -0.25 28.48
N GLY A 119 -12.27 -0.72 28.75
CA GLY A 119 -11.69 -0.76 30.08
C GLY A 119 -11.62 0.61 30.75
N ILE A 120 -11.23 1.64 30.01
CA ILE A 120 -11.19 3.02 30.51
C ILE A 120 -12.59 3.51 30.88
N VAL A 121 -13.58 3.28 30.01
CA VAL A 121 -14.97 3.69 30.27
C VAL A 121 -15.52 3.00 31.53
N LEU A 122 -15.33 1.70 31.67
CA LEU A 122 -15.77 0.94 32.85
C LEU A 122 -15.06 1.42 34.12
N GLY A 123 -13.75 1.74 34.03
CA GLY A 123 -12.99 2.27 35.14
C GLY A 123 -13.52 3.64 35.62
N VAL A 124 -13.85 4.53 34.70
CA VAL A 124 -14.44 5.84 35.01
C VAL A 124 -15.81 5.68 35.67
N ILE A 125 -16.67 4.80 35.14
CA ILE A 125 -17.98 4.51 35.72
C ILE A 125 -17.83 3.97 37.15
N SER A 126 -16.90 3.08 37.39
CA SER A 126 -16.62 2.49 38.68
C SER A 126 -16.20 3.52 39.72
N LEU A 127 -15.53 4.62 39.30
CA LEU A 127 -15.15 5.70 40.22
C LEU A 127 -16.31 6.57 40.67
N PHE A 128 -17.40 6.58 39.94
CA PHE A 128 -18.59 7.39 40.24
C PHE A 128 -19.72 6.62 40.94
N GLU A 129 -19.53 5.35 41.23
CA GLU A 129 -20.43 4.52 42.06
C GLU A 129 -20.01 4.57 43.57
#